data_b52727b8389fc50305b0fbfa5d614524
#
_entry.id   b52727b8389fc50305b0fbfa5d614524
#
_cell.length_a   1.000
_cell.length_b   1.000
_cell.length_c   1.000
_cell.angle_alpha   90.00
_cell.angle_beta   90.00
_cell.angle_gamma   90.00
#
_symmetry.space_group_name_H-M   'P 1'
#
loop_
_entity.id
_entity.type
_entity.pdbx_description
1 polymer ?
#
loop_
_entity_poly.entity_id
_entity_poly.type
_entity_poly.pdbx_seq_one_letter_code
_entity_poly.pdbx_strand_id
1 'polypeptide(L)'
;MTTKTITASALALLAAMPSAAGGSVATYTIQTDKPRQTVLHFGASDAWSMKYVGRWPEAEQRKVADWLFSTDCDEAGKPKGIGLSLWRFNIGAGSEEQGEASMIQPSTRTECMVGPDGKFNPAKQQAERQFLRLARERGVPHILAFLNSPPVYLTQNKLATNTGRGGTLNLGSDRYDDFAAFVTTAIEGLERYDSVTVDYISPLNEPDGHWNWLGPKQEGTPATNREVARVVRCLDNRLGKAGLQTKILVNESSDLRCLLGTHMTDWQRANELRALFSKDSTDTYVGRCRSVLPVIAGHSYWTNTPTDTMRNIRMRLRDAARRLGVDYWQTELCIMSNDVEIGGGGGYDFSMKTALYVARVIHHDMVYGN
;
A
#
# COMPACT_ATOMS: atom_id res chain seq x y z
N MET A 1 -29.91 7.21 -21.46
CA MET A 1 -29.26 6.02 -20.85
C MET A 1 -29.05 5.02 -21.97
N THR A 2 -27.88 5.00 -22.57
CA THR A 2 -27.53 4.08 -23.68
C THR A 2 -26.43 3.16 -23.18
N THR A 3 -26.83 1.93 -22.95
CA THR A 3 -25.94 0.82 -22.55
C THR A 3 -25.05 0.48 -23.75
N LYS A 4 -23.74 0.74 -23.65
CA LYS A 4 -22.76 0.27 -24.63
C LYS A 4 -22.39 -1.16 -24.29
N THR A 5 -22.88 -2.10 -25.09
CA THR A 5 -22.44 -3.49 -25.06
C THR A 5 -21.07 -3.59 -25.72
N ILE A 6 -20.06 -3.92 -24.95
CA ILE A 6 -18.71 -4.22 -25.47
C ILE A 6 -18.71 -5.69 -25.85
N THR A 7 -18.74 -5.97 -27.13
CA THR A 7 -18.52 -7.31 -27.69
C THR A 7 -17.01 -7.53 -27.79
N ALA A 8 -16.43 -8.28 -26.87
CA ALA A 8 -15.06 -8.75 -26.96
C ALA A 8 -14.97 -9.92 -27.92
N SER A 9 -14.58 -9.66 -29.17
CA SER A 9 -14.23 -10.73 -30.12
C SER A 9 -12.81 -11.20 -29.79
N ALA A 10 -12.70 -12.36 -29.13
CA ALA A 10 -11.43 -13.04 -28.94
C ALA A 10 -10.98 -13.70 -30.25
N LEU A 11 -10.09 -13.04 -30.99
CA LEU A 11 -9.40 -13.64 -32.13
C LEU A 11 -8.21 -14.46 -31.58
N ALA A 12 -8.33 -15.79 -31.65
CA ALA A 12 -7.21 -16.69 -31.36
C ALA A 12 -6.24 -16.69 -32.55
N LEU A 13 -5.10 -16.01 -32.44
CA LEU A 13 -3.99 -16.18 -33.37
C LEU A 13 -3.19 -17.42 -32.94
N LEU A 14 -3.40 -18.54 -33.60
CA LEU A 14 -2.49 -19.69 -33.55
C LEU A 14 -1.28 -19.39 -34.47
N ALA A 15 -0.17 -18.94 -33.89
CA ALA A 15 1.11 -19.01 -34.58
C ALA A 15 1.63 -20.44 -34.44
N ALA A 16 1.70 -21.17 -35.56
CA ALA A 16 2.31 -22.49 -35.59
C ALA A 16 3.83 -22.36 -35.40
N MET A 17 4.31 -22.74 -34.22
CA MET A 17 5.73 -23.03 -34.01
C MET A 17 6.01 -24.50 -34.29
N PRO A 18 7.17 -24.88 -34.90
CA PRO A 18 7.47 -26.24 -35.20
C PRO A 18 7.62 -27.09 -33.93
N SER A 19 6.91 -28.20 -33.90
CA SER A 19 6.88 -29.18 -32.85
C SER A 19 8.24 -29.83 -32.62
N ALA A 20 8.78 -29.64 -31.42
CA ALA A 20 9.80 -30.54 -30.88
C ALA A 20 9.23 -31.17 -29.60
N ALA A 21 9.12 -32.48 -29.63
CA ALA A 21 8.76 -33.41 -28.56
C ALA A 21 7.28 -33.32 -28.05
N GLY A 22 6.56 -34.44 -28.16
CA GLY A 22 5.13 -34.60 -27.83
C GLY A 22 4.75 -34.27 -26.40
N GLY A 23 4.54 -33.00 -26.14
CA GLY A 23 3.88 -32.50 -24.94
C GLY A 23 2.37 -32.48 -25.13
N SER A 24 1.61 -32.98 -24.19
CA SER A 24 0.15 -32.87 -24.18
C SER A 24 -0.27 -31.42 -24.24
N VAL A 25 -1.08 -31.03 -25.22
CA VAL A 25 -1.69 -29.70 -25.28
C VAL A 25 -2.74 -29.60 -24.17
N ALA A 26 -2.50 -28.77 -23.17
CA ALA A 26 -3.51 -28.47 -22.15
C ALA A 26 -4.47 -27.42 -22.67
N THR A 27 -5.76 -27.71 -22.69
CA THR A 27 -6.82 -26.75 -23.06
C THR A 27 -7.44 -26.20 -21.79
N TYR A 28 -7.49 -24.86 -21.69
CA TYR A 28 -8.13 -24.14 -20.58
C TYR A 28 -9.36 -23.41 -21.11
N THR A 29 -10.48 -23.53 -20.40
CA THR A 29 -11.71 -22.81 -20.74
C THR A 29 -12.00 -21.76 -19.67
N ILE A 30 -12.08 -20.49 -20.09
CA ILE A 30 -12.49 -19.38 -19.21
C ILE A 30 -14.03 -19.33 -19.21
N GLN A 31 -14.64 -19.52 -18.04
CA GLN A 31 -16.09 -19.47 -17.86
C GLN A 31 -16.51 -18.03 -17.55
N THR A 32 -16.71 -17.22 -18.56
CA THR A 32 -17.06 -15.78 -18.43
C THR A 32 -18.46 -15.53 -17.87
N ASP A 33 -19.32 -16.55 -17.92
CA ASP A 33 -20.68 -16.56 -17.36
C ASP A 33 -20.73 -16.87 -15.85
N LYS A 34 -19.58 -17.19 -15.24
CA LYS A 34 -19.47 -17.52 -13.81
C LYS A 34 -18.49 -16.60 -13.10
N PRO A 35 -18.83 -15.30 -12.93
CA PRO A 35 -17.98 -14.38 -12.23
C PRO A 35 -17.78 -14.84 -10.78
N ARG A 36 -16.60 -14.52 -10.23
CA ARG A 36 -16.25 -14.76 -8.84
C ARG A 36 -16.31 -13.44 -8.07
N GLN A 37 -15.28 -13.13 -7.29
CA GLN A 37 -15.18 -11.84 -6.57
C GLN A 37 -14.96 -10.66 -7.53
N THR A 38 -15.33 -9.47 -7.07
CA THR A 38 -14.96 -8.22 -7.74
C THR A 38 -13.56 -7.81 -7.29
N VAL A 39 -12.65 -7.63 -8.23
CA VAL A 39 -11.34 -7.01 -7.95
C VAL A 39 -11.54 -5.51 -7.94
N LEU A 40 -11.46 -4.90 -6.76
CA LEU A 40 -11.68 -3.46 -6.61
C LEU A 40 -10.52 -2.66 -7.19
N HIS A 41 -9.29 -3.06 -6.85
CA HIS A 41 -8.07 -2.37 -7.26
C HIS A 41 -6.96 -3.35 -7.58
N PHE A 42 -6.09 -2.95 -8.51
CA PHE A 42 -4.80 -3.57 -8.75
C PHE A 42 -3.78 -2.46 -8.88
N GLY A 43 -2.90 -2.33 -7.91
CA GLY A 43 -2.04 -1.17 -7.78
C GLY A 43 -0.58 -1.49 -7.51
N ALA A 44 0.20 -0.43 -7.40
CA ALA A 44 1.57 -0.48 -6.93
C ALA A 44 1.89 0.72 -6.05
N SER A 45 2.95 0.58 -5.25
CA SER A 45 3.48 1.65 -4.41
C SER A 45 4.69 2.29 -5.07
N ASP A 46 4.82 3.61 -4.97
CA ASP A 46 5.99 4.33 -5.44
C ASP A 46 7.24 4.08 -4.59
N ALA A 47 7.07 3.71 -3.34
CA ALA A 47 8.07 3.33 -2.33
C ALA A 47 9.50 3.70 -2.71
N TRP A 48 9.73 5.02 -2.86
CA TRP A 48 10.93 5.78 -3.22
C TRP A 48 11.39 5.71 -4.69
N SER A 49 10.87 4.83 -5.52
CA SER A 49 11.30 4.74 -6.93
C SER A 49 11.07 6.04 -7.67
N MET A 50 9.94 6.71 -7.44
CA MET A 50 9.57 7.93 -8.14
C MET A 50 10.36 9.15 -7.68
N LYS A 51 11.01 9.10 -6.51
CA LYS A 51 12.02 10.09 -6.08
C LYS A 51 13.14 10.25 -7.12
N TYR A 52 13.48 9.17 -7.82
CA TYR A 52 14.51 9.16 -8.87
C TYR A 52 13.91 9.32 -10.25
N VAL A 53 12.94 8.50 -10.60
CA VAL A 53 12.30 8.50 -11.93
C VAL A 53 11.66 9.84 -12.24
N GLY A 54 11.06 10.51 -11.25
CA GLY A 54 10.46 11.83 -11.41
C GLY A 54 11.45 12.98 -11.64
N ARG A 55 12.77 12.68 -11.61
CA ARG A 55 13.86 13.61 -11.98
C ARG A 55 14.46 13.31 -13.35
N TRP A 56 14.02 12.26 -14.02
CA TRP A 56 14.46 11.94 -15.38
C TRP A 56 13.90 12.94 -16.39
N PRO A 57 14.37 12.94 -17.65
CA PRO A 57 13.75 13.73 -18.71
C PRO A 57 12.26 13.42 -18.82
N GLU A 58 11.44 14.44 -19.10
CA GLU A 58 9.97 14.30 -19.10
C GLU A 58 9.48 13.18 -20.03
N ALA A 59 10.09 13.02 -21.19
CA ALA A 59 9.75 11.96 -22.13
C ALA A 59 9.88 10.55 -21.50
N GLU A 60 10.92 10.33 -20.70
CA GLU A 60 11.12 9.05 -20.01
C GLU A 60 10.14 8.86 -18.84
N GLN A 61 9.86 9.93 -18.09
CA GLN A 61 8.82 9.88 -17.05
C GLN A 61 7.46 9.49 -17.65
N ARG A 62 7.08 10.13 -18.77
CA ARG A 62 5.81 9.82 -19.47
C ARG A 62 5.76 8.39 -19.98
N LYS A 63 6.87 7.88 -20.51
CA LYS A 63 6.98 6.49 -20.97
C LYS A 63 6.81 5.49 -19.81
N VAL A 64 7.45 5.74 -18.66
CA VAL A 64 7.26 4.91 -17.44
C VAL A 64 5.82 4.98 -16.97
N ALA A 65 5.21 6.17 -16.98
CA ALA A 65 3.82 6.33 -16.60
C ALA A 65 2.86 5.62 -17.57
N ASP A 66 3.16 5.59 -18.89
CA ASP A 66 2.38 4.79 -19.86
C ASP A 66 2.46 3.30 -19.54
N TRP A 67 3.64 2.78 -19.25
CA TRP A 67 3.80 1.36 -18.89
C TRP A 67 3.03 0.98 -17.62
N LEU A 68 2.96 1.86 -16.63
CA LEU A 68 2.28 1.60 -15.37
C LEU A 68 0.76 1.81 -15.47
N PHE A 69 0.32 2.88 -16.12
CA PHE A 69 -1.05 3.38 -15.95
C PHE A 69 -1.93 3.28 -17.21
N SER A 70 -1.33 3.19 -18.41
CA SER A 70 -2.15 3.18 -19.64
C SER A 70 -2.98 1.91 -19.74
N THR A 71 -4.25 2.08 -20.06
CA THR A 71 -5.20 1.03 -20.44
C THR A 71 -5.38 0.93 -21.96
N ASP A 72 -4.68 1.78 -22.72
CA ASP A 72 -4.76 1.80 -24.18
C ASP A 72 -4.05 0.60 -24.80
N CYS A 73 -4.47 0.30 -26.03
CA CYS A 73 -3.78 -0.63 -26.90
C CYS A 73 -3.16 0.11 -28.11
N ASP A 74 -2.17 -0.47 -28.72
CA ASP A 74 -1.65 -0.03 -30.02
C ASP A 74 -2.58 -0.47 -31.17
N GLU A 75 -2.22 -0.12 -32.43
CA GLU A 75 -2.99 -0.48 -33.63
C GLU A 75 -3.12 -2.01 -33.84
N ALA A 76 -2.22 -2.79 -33.28
CA ALA A 76 -2.25 -4.25 -33.32
C ALA A 76 -3.03 -4.86 -32.14
N GLY A 77 -3.62 -4.03 -31.26
CA GLY A 77 -4.35 -4.46 -30.06
C GLY A 77 -3.45 -4.87 -28.89
N LYS A 78 -2.15 -4.57 -28.94
CA LYS A 78 -1.22 -4.87 -27.85
C LYS A 78 -1.30 -3.79 -26.77
N PRO A 79 -1.46 -4.16 -25.48
CA PRO A 79 -1.49 -3.18 -24.38
C PRO A 79 -0.23 -2.31 -24.34
N LYS A 80 -0.39 -1.00 -24.16
CA LYS A 80 0.70 -0.04 -23.97
C LYS A 80 1.22 -0.05 -22.54
N GLY A 81 0.39 -0.43 -21.58
CA GLY A 81 0.72 -0.50 -20.17
C GLY A 81 0.00 -1.64 -19.45
N ILE A 82 0.27 -1.77 -18.15
CA ILE A 82 -0.37 -2.78 -17.29
C ILE A 82 -1.68 -2.28 -16.67
N GLY A 83 -2.02 -1.00 -16.84
CA GLY A 83 -3.32 -0.44 -16.45
C GLY A 83 -3.58 -0.46 -14.94
N LEU A 84 -2.61 -0.04 -14.12
CA LEU A 84 -2.82 0.04 -12.68
C LEU A 84 -4.03 0.94 -12.35
N SER A 85 -4.91 0.46 -11.50
CA SER A 85 -6.13 1.16 -11.06
C SER A 85 -6.00 1.85 -9.71
N LEU A 86 -4.86 1.68 -9.03
CA LEU A 86 -4.53 2.36 -7.78
C LEU A 86 -3.03 2.67 -7.75
N TRP A 87 -2.70 3.89 -7.32
CA TRP A 87 -1.33 4.28 -7.01
C TRP A 87 -1.18 4.59 -5.52
N ARG A 88 -0.23 3.93 -4.85
CA ARG A 88 0.05 4.11 -3.43
C ARG A 88 1.24 5.05 -3.25
N PHE A 89 1.01 6.20 -2.62
CA PHE A 89 1.93 7.34 -2.49
C PHE A 89 2.37 7.55 -1.06
N ASN A 90 3.69 7.69 -0.82
CA ASN A 90 4.25 7.96 0.49
C ASN A 90 4.24 9.47 0.81
N ILE A 91 3.55 9.87 1.88
CA ILE A 91 3.69 11.19 2.50
C ILE A 91 4.88 11.14 3.45
N GLY A 92 5.97 11.83 3.11
CA GLY A 92 7.22 11.76 3.84
C GLY A 92 7.23 12.48 5.18
N ALA A 93 8.04 11.99 6.10
CA ALA A 93 8.19 12.51 7.46
C ALA A 93 9.32 13.53 7.63
N GLY A 94 10.19 13.71 6.64
CA GLY A 94 11.28 14.70 6.69
C GLY A 94 12.65 14.14 7.02
N SER A 95 12.88 12.87 6.76
CA SER A 95 14.23 12.28 6.89
C SER A 95 15.23 12.82 5.85
N GLU A 96 14.74 13.32 4.70
CA GLU A 96 15.61 13.96 3.70
C GLU A 96 16.19 15.26 4.23
N GLU A 97 15.38 16.10 4.91
CA GLU A 97 15.83 17.36 5.52
C GLU A 97 16.85 17.11 6.64
N GLN A 98 16.79 15.98 7.30
CA GLN A 98 17.77 15.60 8.32
C GLN A 98 19.09 15.09 7.72
N GLY A 99 19.08 14.63 6.47
CA GLY A 99 20.26 14.06 5.84
C GLY A 99 20.82 12.88 6.64
N GLU A 100 22.13 12.88 6.90
CA GLU A 100 22.82 11.81 7.65
C GLU A 100 22.35 11.70 9.11
N ALA A 101 21.88 12.79 9.70
CA ALA A 101 21.35 12.77 11.08
C ALA A 101 20.09 11.91 11.20
N SER A 102 19.37 11.65 10.10
CA SER A 102 18.24 10.71 10.08
C SER A 102 18.67 9.25 10.34
N MET A 103 19.95 8.92 10.14
CA MET A 103 20.52 7.58 10.12
C MET A 103 19.94 6.66 9.03
N ILE A 104 19.10 7.18 8.14
CA ILE A 104 18.49 6.46 7.02
C ILE A 104 19.39 6.62 5.79
N GLN A 105 19.49 5.58 4.97
CA GLN A 105 20.24 5.64 3.71
C GLN A 105 19.58 6.64 2.73
N PRO A 106 20.34 7.38 1.91
CA PRO A 106 19.82 8.43 1.04
C PRO A 106 18.69 7.97 0.09
N SER A 107 18.73 6.70 -0.34
CA SER A 107 17.77 6.15 -1.30
C SER A 107 16.34 6.06 -0.76
N THR A 108 16.17 6.01 0.55
CA THR A 108 14.85 5.81 1.20
C THR A 108 14.47 6.95 2.14
N ARG A 109 15.25 8.04 2.15
CA ARG A 109 14.84 9.29 2.83
C ARG A 109 13.71 9.95 2.06
N THR A 110 12.82 10.63 2.76
CA THR A 110 11.69 11.36 2.16
C THR A 110 11.62 12.79 2.68
N GLU A 111 11.18 13.70 1.80
CA GLU A 111 10.94 15.10 2.16
C GLU A 111 9.58 15.23 2.88
N CYS A 112 9.44 16.23 3.74
CA CYS A 112 8.19 16.55 4.40
C CYS A 112 7.47 17.69 3.69
N MET A 113 6.26 17.45 3.17
CA MET A 113 5.47 18.45 2.43
C MET A 113 4.80 19.49 3.32
N VAL A 114 4.61 19.22 4.60
CA VAL A 114 3.96 20.16 5.53
C VAL A 114 4.94 20.53 6.61
N GLY A 115 5.24 21.82 6.69
CA GLY A 115 6.21 22.38 7.65
C GLY A 115 5.66 22.44 9.08
N PRO A 116 6.55 22.74 10.06
CA PRO A 116 6.14 22.91 11.46
C PRO A 116 5.18 24.10 11.66
N ASP A 117 5.08 25.00 10.70
CA ASP A 117 4.11 26.09 10.66
C ASP A 117 2.70 25.66 10.18
N GLY A 118 2.52 24.37 9.93
CA GLY A 118 1.27 23.79 9.44
C GLY A 118 0.95 24.10 7.98
N LYS A 119 1.91 24.60 7.19
CA LYS A 119 1.68 24.97 5.80
C LYS A 119 2.25 23.92 4.84
N PHE A 120 1.50 23.64 3.79
CA PHE A 120 1.96 22.83 2.68
C PHE A 120 3.01 23.57 1.85
N ASN A 121 4.11 22.90 1.56
CA ASN A 121 5.19 23.41 0.73
C ASN A 121 5.20 22.69 -0.65
N PRO A 122 4.75 23.35 -1.73
CA PRO A 122 4.69 22.72 -3.05
C PRO A 122 6.05 22.43 -3.66
N ALA A 123 7.17 22.90 -3.08
CA ALA A 123 8.51 22.57 -3.53
C ALA A 123 9.01 21.21 -3.05
N LYS A 124 8.27 20.56 -2.13
CA LYS A 124 8.63 19.27 -1.55
C LYS A 124 8.01 18.09 -2.28
N GLN A 125 8.71 16.95 -2.30
CA GLN A 125 8.32 15.70 -2.96
C GLN A 125 7.86 15.92 -4.43
N GLN A 126 8.44 16.85 -5.15
CA GLN A 126 8.02 17.20 -6.51
C GLN A 126 8.12 16.02 -7.49
N ALA A 127 9.16 15.22 -7.36
CA ALA A 127 9.40 14.08 -8.24
C ALA A 127 8.33 12.99 -8.06
N GLU A 128 8.01 12.64 -6.82
CA GLU A 128 6.98 11.65 -6.48
C GLU A 128 5.59 12.19 -6.82
N ARG A 129 5.31 13.46 -6.52
CA ARG A 129 4.05 14.14 -6.84
C ARG A 129 3.82 14.26 -8.35
N GLN A 130 4.88 14.35 -9.16
CA GLN A 130 4.78 14.28 -10.61
C GLN A 130 4.11 12.99 -11.07
N PHE A 131 4.41 11.85 -10.43
CA PHE A 131 3.78 10.58 -10.77
C PHE A 131 2.32 10.48 -10.32
N LEU A 132 1.89 11.20 -9.28
CA LEU A 132 0.47 11.37 -8.97
C LEU A 132 -0.28 12.07 -10.12
N ARG A 133 0.27 13.17 -10.64
CA ARG A 133 -0.29 13.89 -11.80
C ARG A 133 -0.34 12.99 -13.03
N LEU A 134 0.76 12.32 -13.35
CA LEU A 134 0.85 11.41 -14.50
C LEU A 134 -0.11 10.22 -14.39
N ALA A 135 -0.37 9.73 -13.18
CA ALA A 135 -1.36 8.69 -12.93
C ALA A 135 -2.78 9.23 -13.21
N ARG A 136 -3.14 10.41 -12.70
CA ARG A 136 -4.44 11.04 -12.95
C ARG A 136 -4.64 11.40 -14.42
N GLU A 137 -3.61 11.91 -15.12
CA GLU A 137 -3.65 12.16 -16.57
C GLU A 137 -4.01 10.90 -17.37
N ARG A 138 -3.66 9.71 -16.89
CA ARG A 138 -3.95 8.42 -17.52
C ARG A 138 -5.20 7.74 -16.98
N GLY A 139 -5.96 8.45 -16.15
CA GLY A 139 -7.24 7.97 -15.64
C GLY A 139 -7.16 6.94 -14.52
N VAL A 140 -6.03 6.86 -13.78
CA VAL A 140 -5.96 6.03 -12.58
C VAL A 140 -7.04 6.48 -11.59
N PRO A 141 -8.01 5.62 -11.28
CA PRO A 141 -9.20 6.05 -10.53
C PRO A 141 -8.93 6.31 -9.05
N HIS A 142 -7.92 5.66 -8.46
CA HIS A 142 -7.73 5.72 -7.01
C HIS A 142 -6.29 6.02 -6.60
N ILE A 143 -6.17 6.89 -5.57
CA ILE A 143 -4.91 7.19 -4.90
C ILE A 143 -5.03 6.78 -3.43
N LEU A 144 -4.11 5.94 -2.97
CA LEU A 144 -3.90 5.60 -1.57
C LEU A 144 -2.65 6.32 -1.08
N ALA A 145 -2.79 7.29 -0.19
CA ALA A 145 -1.65 7.86 0.50
C ALA A 145 -1.34 7.09 1.78
N PHE A 146 -0.08 6.99 2.17
CA PHE A 146 0.32 6.32 3.40
C PHE A 146 1.50 7.03 4.08
N LEU A 147 1.68 6.77 5.37
CA LEU A 147 2.77 7.33 6.17
C LEU A 147 3.55 6.22 6.87
N ASN A 148 4.87 6.30 6.78
CA ASN A 148 5.77 5.43 7.54
C ASN A 148 5.99 5.95 8.97
N SER A 149 5.95 7.27 9.17
CA SER A 149 6.20 7.92 10.46
C SER A 149 5.44 9.26 10.54
N PRO A 150 5.09 9.73 11.74
CA PRO A 150 4.78 11.13 11.93
C PRO A 150 5.95 12.02 11.51
N PRO A 151 5.71 13.29 11.09
CA PRO A 151 6.78 14.19 10.69
C PRO A 151 7.76 14.42 11.84
N VAL A 152 9.07 14.49 11.55
CA VAL A 152 10.14 14.55 12.56
C VAL A 152 9.95 15.64 13.61
N TYR A 153 9.32 16.78 13.26
CA TYR A 153 9.09 17.85 14.22
C TYR A 153 8.02 17.50 15.28
N LEU A 154 7.16 16.49 15.04
CA LEU A 154 6.18 15.97 16.00
C LEU A 154 6.70 14.75 16.77
N THR A 155 7.73 14.06 16.26
CA THR A 155 8.24 12.85 16.91
C THR A 155 8.94 13.14 18.24
N GLN A 156 8.89 12.18 19.17
CA GLN A 156 9.48 12.35 20.51
C GLN A 156 11.01 12.35 20.47
N ASN A 157 11.62 11.48 19.67
CA ASN A 157 13.08 11.38 19.52
C ASN A 157 13.64 12.29 18.42
N LYS A 158 12.80 13.08 17.75
CA LYS A 158 13.17 13.95 16.63
C LYS A 158 13.74 13.20 15.42
N LEU A 159 13.39 11.95 15.25
CA LEU A 159 13.75 11.11 14.10
C LEU A 159 12.47 10.55 13.46
N ALA A 160 12.56 10.24 12.17
CA ALA A 160 11.50 9.55 11.44
C ALA A 160 11.51 8.01 11.68
N THR A 161 12.28 7.57 12.66
CA THR A 161 12.38 6.17 13.09
C THR A 161 12.18 6.08 14.59
N ASN A 162 11.94 4.86 15.09
CA ASN A 162 11.76 4.64 16.53
C ASN A 162 13.07 4.28 17.26
N THR A 163 14.22 4.59 16.67
CA THR A 163 15.53 4.30 17.22
C THR A 163 15.67 4.76 18.69
N GLY A 164 16.11 3.87 19.53
CA GLY A 164 16.30 4.12 20.98
C GLY A 164 14.99 4.12 21.79
N ARG A 165 13.86 3.72 21.20
CA ARG A 165 12.54 3.69 21.85
C ARG A 165 11.97 2.26 21.91
N GLY A 166 10.95 2.07 22.73
CA GLY A 166 10.18 0.82 22.81
C GLY A 166 9.08 0.70 21.73
N GLY A 167 8.19 -0.27 21.88
CA GLY A 167 7.15 -0.63 20.92
C GLY A 167 5.93 0.30 20.92
N THR A 168 6.09 1.61 21.11
CA THR A 168 5.02 2.61 21.13
C THR A 168 5.23 3.68 20.05
N LEU A 169 4.15 4.31 19.64
CA LEU A 169 4.15 5.35 18.63
C LEU A 169 5.14 6.47 18.98
N ASN A 170 5.97 6.84 18.01
CA ASN A 170 6.94 7.93 18.15
C ASN A 170 6.27 9.31 18.06
N LEU A 171 5.25 9.52 18.87
CA LEU A 171 4.44 10.74 18.90
C LEU A 171 4.14 11.11 20.36
N GLY A 172 4.24 12.41 20.70
CA GLY A 172 3.85 12.89 22.03
C GLY A 172 2.37 12.61 22.32
N SER A 173 2.04 12.32 23.57
CA SER A 173 0.66 12.00 23.97
C SER A 173 -0.33 13.14 23.73
N ASP A 174 0.16 14.38 23.63
CA ASP A 174 -0.58 15.61 23.35
C ASP A 174 -0.60 15.99 21.84
N ARG A 175 0.08 15.22 20.95
CA ARG A 175 0.31 15.57 19.55
C ARG A 175 -0.55 14.83 18.52
N TYR A 176 -1.54 14.03 18.96
CA TYR A 176 -2.38 13.27 18.03
C TYR A 176 -3.22 14.13 17.10
N ASP A 177 -3.74 15.26 17.60
CA ASP A 177 -4.51 16.20 16.79
C ASP A 177 -3.62 16.98 15.83
N ASP A 178 -2.38 17.32 16.23
CA ASP A 178 -1.38 17.94 15.35
C ASP A 178 -0.97 16.98 14.21
N PHE A 179 -0.82 15.68 14.52
CA PHE A 179 -0.55 14.68 13.49
C PHE A 179 -1.72 14.52 12.52
N ALA A 180 -2.95 14.51 13.03
CA ALA A 180 -4.13 14.48 12.17
C ALA A 180 -4.25 15.76 11.32
N ALA A 181 -3.88 16.94 11.86
CA ALA A 181 -3.81 18.18 11.11
C ALA A 181 -2.75 18.13 10.00
N PHE A 182 -1.57 17.59 10.29
CA PHE A 182 -0.52 17.34 9.29
C PHE A 182 -1.05 16.52 8.12
N VAL A 183 -1.71 15.40 8.38
CA VAL A 183 -2.25 14.52 7.35
C VAL A 183 -3.30 15.23 6.50
N THR A 184 -4.25 15.93 7.13
CA THR A 184 -5.30 16.66 6.39
C THR A 184 -4.71 17.79 5.55
N THR A 185 -3.75 18.56 6.07
CA THR A 185 -3.06 19.59 5.29
C THR A 185 -2.29 19.03 4.10
N ALA A 186 -1.68 17.84 4.25
CA ALA A 186 -1.02 17.18 3.12
C ALA A 186 -2.04 16.79 2.03
N ILE A 187 -3.19 16.22 2.40
CA ILE A 187 -4.26 15.85 1.46
C ILE A 187 -4.81 17.09 0.74
N GLU A 188 -5.15 18.15 1.48
CA GLU A 188 -5.64 19.41 0.91
C GLU A 188 -4.59 20.06 -0.02
N GLY A 189 -3.30 19.94 0.34
CA GLY A 189 -2.20 20.41 -0.48
C GLY A 189 -2.07 19.68 -1.80
N LEU A 190 -2.18 18.34 -1.80
CA LEU A 190 -2.17 17.54 -3.03
C LEU A 190 -3.36 17.88 -3.94
N GLU A 191 -4.54 18.10 -3.37
CA GLU A 191 -5.71 18.51 -4.15
C GLU A 191 -5.49 19.92 -4.75
N ARG A 192 -5.02 20.86 -3.94
CA ARG A 192 -4.86 22.26 -4.35
C ARG A 192 -3.76 22.49 -5.38
N TYR A 193 -2.61 21.82 -5.21
CA TYR A 193 -1.40 22.11 -6.01
C TYR A 193 -1.16 21.09 -7.14
N ASP A 194 -1.72 19.87 -7.03
CA ASP A 194 -1.55 18.81 -8.01
C ASP A 194 -2.85 18.39 -8.68
N SER A 195 -4.00 18.90 -8.23
CA SER A 195 -5.34 18.46 -8.67
C SER A 195 -5.56 16.95 -8.45
N VAL A 196 -5.00 16.43 -7.36
CA VAL A 196 -5.05 15.01 -7.00
C VAL A 196 -5.91 14.80 -5.77
N THR A 197 -7.06 14.18 -5.95
CA THR A 197 -7.89 13.70 -4.84
C THR A 197 -7.26 12.44 -4.25
N VAL A 198 -7.10 12.42 -2.93
CA VAL A 198 -6.65 11.24 -2.19
C VAL A 198 -7.89 10.46 -1.74
N ASP A 199 -8.10 9.27 -2.32
CA ASP A 199 -9.27 8.45 -2.04
C ASP A 199 -9.13 7.73 -0.69
N TYR A 200 -7.92 7.23 -0.41
CA TYR A 200 -7.61 6.46 0.79
C TYR A 200 -6.38 6.99 1.49
N ILE A 201 -6.37 6.94 2.80
CA ILE A 201 -5.23 7.29 3.65
C ILE A 201 -4.95 6.20 4.67
N SER A 202 -3.72 5.68 4.67
CA SER A 202 -3.20 4.83 5.73
C SER A 202 -2.28 5.64 6.63
N PRO A 203 -2.71 6.03 7.83
CA PRO A 203 -1.95 6.95 8.67
C PRO A 203 -0.73 6.31 9.32
N LEU A 204 -0.64 4.99 9.37
CA LEU A 204 0.44 4.23 10.01
C LEU A 204 0.72 2.96 9.20
N ASN A 205 1.93 2.88 8.65
CA ASN A 205 2.43 1.71 7.93
C ASN A 205 3.17 0.78 8.88
N GLU A 206 2.85 -0.51 8.84
CA GLU A 206 3.51 -1.58 9.62
C GLU A 206 3.66 -1.26 11.13
N PRO A 207 2.58 -0.87 11.83
CA PRO A 207 2.66 -0.51 13.24
C PRO A 207 3.01 -1.68 14.16
N ASP A 208 2.89 -2.92 13.68
CA ASP A 208 3.33 -4.15 14.35
C ASP A 208 4.86 -4.28 14.41
N GLY A 209 5.61 -3.61 13.53
CA GLY A 209 7.06 -3.57 13.53
C GLY A 209 7.65 -2.83 14.73
N HIS A 210 8.95 -3.02 15.00
CA HIS A 210 9.63 -2.33 16.11
C HIS A 210 10.22 -0.98 15.71
N TRP A 211 10.78 -0.89 14.51
CA TRP A 211 11.36 0.32 13.92
C TRP A 211 12.41 1.03 14.78
N ASN A 212 13.02 0.31 15.75
CA ASN A 212 13.90 0.87 16.79
C ASN A 212 15.38 0.45 16.67
N TRP A 213 15.74 -0.28 15.62
CA TRP A 213 17.13 -0.69 15.38
C TRP A 213 18.03 0.47 14.96
N LEU A 214 19.33 0.34 15.19
CA LEU A 214 20.34 1.26 14.67
C LEU A 214 20.52 1.03 13.15
N GLY A 215 20.71 2.13 12.41
CA GLY A 215 20.86 2.08 10.95
C GLY A 215 19.61 1.61 10.23
N PRO A 216 18.45 2.24 10.49
CA PRO A 216 17.20 1.90 9.82
C PRO A 216 17.31 2.14 8.31
N LYS A 217 16.62 1.31 7.54
CA LYS A 217 16.64 1.41 6.08
C LYS A 217 15.59 2.36 5.53
N GLN A 218 14.64 2.81 6.34
CA GLN A 218 13.53 3.68 5.97
C GLN A 218 12.91 4.33 7.20
N GLU A 219 12.03 5.30 6.98
CA GLU A 219 11.14 5.82 8.01
C GLU A 219 10.25 4.72 8.57
N GLY A 220 9.86 4.80 9.84
CA GLY A 220 8.97 3.83 10.46
C GLY A 220 8.71 4.08 11.93
N THR A 221 7.53 3.71 12.40
CA THR A 221 7.15 3.80 13.81
C THR A 221 6.21 2.66 14.19
N PRO A 222 6.43 1.99 15.34
CA PRO A 222 5.43 1.09 15.88
C PRO A 222 4.23 1.88 16.40
N ALA A 223 3.11 1.19 16.59
CA ALA A 223 2.00 1.72 17.36
C ALA A 223 1.21 0.59 18.01
N THR A 224 0.83 0.76 19.26
CA THR A 224 -0.13 -0.13 19.91
C THR A 224 -1.52 0.04 19.30
N ASN A 225 -2.36 -0.97 19.40
CA ASN A 225 -3.76 -0.89 18.91
C ASN A 225 -4.53 0.29 19.51
N ARG A 226 -4.22 0.71 20.75
CA ARG A 226 -4.79 1.91 21.37
C ARG A 226 -4.31 3.20 20.70
N GLU A 227 -3.04 3.27 20.36
CA GLU A 227 -2.46 4.43 19.67
C GLU A 227 -2.99 4.54 18.24
N VAL A 228 -3.08 3.41 17.52
CA VAL A 228 -3.74 3.34 16.20
C VAL A 228 -5.17 3.89 16.28
N ALA A 229 -5.98 3.36 17.20
CA ALA A 229 -7.35 3.79 17.37
C ALA A 229 -7.47 5.28 17.71
N ARG A 230 -6.52 5.84 18.47
CA ARG A 230 -6.48 7.26 18.80
C ARG A 230 -6.13 8.12 17.57
N VAL A 231 -5.11 7.73 16.80
CA VAL A 231 -4.76 8.38 15.53
C VAL A 231 -5.97 8.41 14.60
N VAL A 232 -6.61 7.26 14.42
CA VAL A 232 -7.78 7.11 13.55
C VAL A 232 -8.92 8.03 13.97
N ARG A 233 -9.24 8.10 15.26
CA ARG A 233 -10.32 8.97 15.77
C ARG A 233 -10.01 10.46 15.58
N CYS A 234 -8.76 10.87 15.83
CA CYS A 234 -8.34 12.26 15.58
C CYS A 234 -8.43 12.59 14.09
N LEU A 235 -7.98 11.69 13.23
CA LEU A 235 -8.01 11.88 11.78
C LEU A 235 -9.44 11.88 11.24
N ASP A 236 -10.32 10.98 11.67
CA ASP A 236 -11.74 10.96 11.31
C ASP A 236 -12.43 12.32 11.62
N ASN A 237 -12.16 12.85 12.82
CA ASN A 237 -12.67 14.16 13.22
C ASN A 237 -12.13 15.30 12.32
N ARG A 238 -10.84 15.28 11.99
CA ARG A 238 -10.22 16.30 11.13
C ARG A 238 -10.71 16.23 9.70
N LEU A 239 -10.79 15.03 9.10
CA LEU A 239 -11.35 14.84 7.76
C LEU A 239 -12.80 15.34 7.69
N GLY A 240 -13.61 15.01 8.71
CA GLY A 240 -14.99 15.50 8.80
C GLY A 240 -15.10 17.02 8.90
N LYS A 241 -14.24 17.69 9.69
CA LYS A 241 -14.21 19.15 9.80
C LYS A 241 -13.74 19.84 8.52
N ALA A 242 -12.81 19.23 7.80
CA ALA A 242 -12.30 19.71 6.52
C ALA A 242 -13.26 19.43 5.34
N GLY A 243 -14.30 18.63 5.55
CA GLY A 243 -15.23 18.21 4.47
C GLY A 243 -14.63 17.22 3.48
N LEU A 244 -13.45 16.62 3.81
CA LEU A 244 -12.76 15.66 2.95
C LEU A 244 -13.49 14.31 2.91
N GLN A 245 -13.54 13.71 1.72
CA GLN A 245 -14.20 12.41 1.50
C GLN A 245 -13.22 11.24 1.59
N THR A 246 -11.95 11.51 1.82
CA THR A 246 -10.87 10.52 1.99
C THR A 246 -11.24 9.48 3.04
N LYS A 247 -11.04 8.20 2.72
CA LYS A 247 -11.32 7.09 3.64
C LYS A 247 -10.05 6.61 4.33
N ILE A 248 -10.17 6.30 5.62
CA ILE A 248 -9.05 5.80 6.42
C ILE A 248 -8.99 4.28 6.27
N LEU A 249 -7.83 3.78 5.85
CA LEU A 249 -7.48 2.36 5.77
C LEU A 249 -6.60 1.99 6.96
N VAL A 250 -6.88 0.88 7.61
CA VAL A 250 -6.10 0.31 8.72
C VAL A 250 -5.87 -1.18 8.49
N ASN A 251 -4.81 -1.81 8.97
CA ASN A 251 -3.71 -1.27 9.77
C ASN A 251 -2.37 -1.31 9.00
N GLU A 252 -2.34 -1.90 7.80
CA GLU A 252 -1.14 -2.18 6.99
C GLU A 252 -0.07 -2.95 7.76
N SER A 253 -0.48 -4.03 8.45
CA SER A 253 0.40 -4.91 9.23
C SER A 253 1.48 -5.54 8.35
N SER A 254 2.72 -5.58 8.79
CA SER A 254 3.86 -6.14 8.02
C SER A 254 3.72 -7.64 7.77
N ASP A 255 3.02 -8.33 8.65
CA ASP A 255 2.82 -9.78 8.62
C ASP A 255 1.34 -10.11 8.90
N LEU A 256 0.69 -10.81 7.97
CA LEU A 256 -0.73 -11.17 8.08
C LEU A 256 -1.06 -11.97 9.35
N ARG A 257 -0.08 -12.61 9.98
CA ARG A 257 -0.26 -13.35 11.24
C ARG A 257 -0.49 -12.41 12.42
N CYS A 258 0.05 -11.18 12.38
CA CYS A 258 -0.18 -10.15 13.39
C CYS A 258 -1.64 -9.66 13.40
N LEU A 259 -2.29 -9.66 12.24
CA LEU A 259 -3.72 -9.38 12.14
C LEU A 259 -4.59 -10.38 12.93
N LEU A 260 -4.13 -11.63 13.05
CA LEU A 260 -4.89 -12.75 13.64
C LEU A 260 -4.49 -13.11 15.07
N GLY A 261 -3.33 -12.68 15.53
CA GLY A 261 -2.81 -13.04 16.84
C GLY A 261 -1.40 -12.48 17.08
N THR A 262 -0.71 -13.01 18.08
CA THR A 262 0.65 -12.64 18.41
C THR A 262 1.64 -13.41 17.55
N HIS A 263 2.41 -12.71 16.71
CA HIS A 263 3.48 -13.29 15.92
C HIS A 263 4.60 -12.26 15.73
N MET A 264 5.78 -12.51 16.27
CA MET A 264 6.94 -11.59 16.24
C MET A 264 6.66 -10.16 16.73
N THR A 265 5.56 -9.96 17.45
CA THR A 265 5.16 -8.69 18.06
C THR A 265 4.58 -8.94 19.44
N ASP A 266 4.42 -7.88 20.24
CA ASP A 266 3.79 -8.00 21.56
C ASP A 266 2.24 -7.96 21.45
N TRP A 267 1.57 -8.32 22.54
CA TRP A 267 0.11 -8.41 22.58
C TRP A 267 -0.60 -7.06 22.35
N GLN A 268 0.08 -5.93 22.58
CA GLN A 268 -0.49 -4.59 22.42
C GLN A 268 -0.57 -4.17 20.95
N ARG A 269 0.20 -4.84 20.08
CA ARG A 269 0.31 -4.60 18.65
C ARG A 269 -0.16 -5.80 17.81
N ALA A 270 -0.69 -6.84 18.45
CA ALA A 270 -1.15 -8.07 17.84
C ALA A 270 -2.67 -8.15 17.78
N ASN A 271 -3.19 -9.15 17.08
CA ASN A 271 -4.63 -9.42 16.94
C ASN A 271 -5.42 -8.19 16.48
N GLU A 272 -4.84 -7.46 15.55
CA GLU A 272 -5.26 -6.13 15.12
C GLU A 272 -6.64 -6.11 14.52
N LEU A 273 -7.00 -7.15 13.73
CA LEU A 273 -8.33 -7.29 13.17
C LEU A 273 -9.42 -7.26 14.26
N ARG A 274 -9.27 -8.06 15.32
CA ARG A 274 -10.22 -8.06 16.44
C ARG A 274 -10.14 -6.76 17.24
N ALA A 275 -8.93 -6.28 17.51
CA ALA A 275 -8.73 -5.06 18.27
C ALA A 275 -9.44 -3.86 17.64
N LEU A 276 -9.36 -3.72 16.32
CA LEU A 276 -9.88 -2.54 15.62
C LEU A 276 -11.33 -2.68 15.16
N PHE A 277 -11.81 -3.90 14.88
CA PHE A 277 -13.15 -4.12 14.29
C PHE A 277 -14.12 -4.96 15.12
N SER A 278 -13.70 -5.55 16.24
CA SER A 278 -14.67 -6.16 17.17
C SER A 278 -15.31 -5.12 18.07
N LYS A 279 -16.63 -5.12 18.15
CA LYS A 279 -17.39 -4.25 19.07
C LYS A 279 -17.08 -4.51 20.55
N ASP A 280 -16.56 -5.71 20.88
CA ASP A 280 -16.13 -6.07 22.23
C ASP A 280 -14.82 -5.35 22.63
N SER A 281 -14.05 -4.87 21.66
CA SER A 281 -12.80 -4.14 21.87
C SER A 281 -13.07 -2.63 22.06
N THR A 282 -13.80 -2.28 23.12
CA THR A 282 -14.38 -0.94 23.32
C THR A 282 -13.38 0.20 23.22
N ASP A 283 -12.15 0.00 23.72
CA ASP A 283 -11.09 1.03 23.75
C ASP A 283 -10.46 1.26 22.37
N THR A 284 -10.42 0.23 21.53
CA THR A 284 -9.69 0.23 20.27
C THR A 284 -10.60 0.15 19.04
N TYR A 285 -11.89 -0.16 19.23
CA TYR A 285 -12.84 -0.27 18.13
C TYR A 285 -12.98 1.04 17.34
N VAL A 286 -12.68 0.99 16.04
CA VAL A 286 -12.74 2.14 15.12
C VAL A 286 -13.88 2.09 14.11
N GLY A 287 -14.65 0.99 14.07
CA GLY A 287 -15.73 0.81 13.11
C GLY A 287 -16.93 1.77 13.26
N ARG A 288 -16.90 2.72 14.23
CA ARG A 288 -17.86 3.81 14.36
C ARG A 288 -17.42 5.10 13.67
N CYS A 289 -16.14 5.21 13.30
CA CYS A 289 -15.61 6.37 12.61
C CYS A 289 -16.16 6.43 11.17
N ARG A 290 -16.66 7.58 10.76
CA ARG A 290 -17.32 7.77 9.44
C ARG A 290 -16.38 7.56 8.26
N SER A 291 -15.12 7.95 8.45
CA SER A 291 -14.12 7.90 7.40
C SER A 291 -13.42 6.54 7.31
N VAL A 292 -13.57 5.66 8.33
CA VAL A 292 -12.92 4.34 8.32
C VAL A 292 -13.63 3.41 7.34
N LEU A 293 -12.83 2.78 6.46
CA LEU A 293 -13.32 1.69 5.62
C LEU A 293 -13.56 0.43 6.47
N PRO A 294 -14.58 -0.38 6.17
CA PRO A 294 -14.74 -1.71 6.75
C PRO A 294 -13.75 -2.69 6.10
N VAL A 295 -12.46 -2.36 6.15
CA VAL A 295 -11.36 -3.08 5.52
C VAL A 295 -10.19 -3.16 6.51
N ILE A 296 -9.59 -4.33 6.63
CA ILE A 296 -8.29 -4.51 7.28
C ILE A 296 -7.22 -4.70 6.21
N ALA A 297 -6.16 -3.92 6.26
CA ALA A 297 -5.04 -4.03 5.33
C ALA A 297 -3.86 -4.76 5.97
N GLY A 298 -3.08 -5.43 5.14
CA GLY A 298 -1.84 -6.07 5.56
C GLY A 298 -0.95 -6.39 4.39
N HIS A 299 0.33 -6.62 4.71
CA HIS A 299 1.37 -6.95 3.76
C HIS A 299 1.61 -8.47 3.73
N SER A 300 1.91 -9.01 2.57
CA SER A 300 2.10 -10.45 2.41
C SER A 300 3.51 -10.93 2.76
N TYR A 301 4.33 -10.09 3.41
CA TYR A 301 5.67 -10.46 3.84
C TYR A 301 5.66 -11.65 4.80
N TRP A 302 6.69 -12.48 4.76
CA TRP A 302 6.89 -13.65 5.62
C TRP A 302 5.79 -14.73 5.52
N THR A 303 4.72 -14.47 4.78
CA THR A 303 3.59 -15.38 4.54
C THR A 303 3.41 -15.71 3.05
N ASN A 304 4.44 -15.45 2.26
CA ASN A 304 4.47 -15.58 0.81
C ASN A 304 5.12 -16.89 0.33
N THR A 305 5.52 -17.77 1.23
CA THR A 305 6.07 -19.11 0.97
C THR A 305 6.09 -19.92 2.28
N PRO A 306 5.93 -21.26 2.29
CA PRO A 306 5.52 -22.13 1.19
C PRO A 306 4.01 -22.03 0.87
N THR A 307 3.57 -22.72 -0.17
CA THR A 307 2.17 -22.68 -0.68
C THR A 307 1.12 -22.95 0.41
N ASP A 308 1.34 -23.93 1.27
CA ASP A 308 0.40 -24.22 2.36
C ASP A 308 0.30 -23.07 3.37
N THR A 309 1.40 -22.40 3.69
CA THR A 309 1.42 -21.22 4.55
C THR A 309 0.63 -20.08 3.91
N MET A 310 0.89 -19.79 2.63
CA MET A 310 0.14 -18.77 1.88
C MET A 310 -1.36 -19.03 1.96
N ARG A 311 -1.80 -20.21 1.57
CA ARG A 311 -3.22 -20.60 1.54
C ARG A 311 -3.87 -20.51 2.90
N ASN A 312 -3.30 -21.17 3.90
CA ASN A 312 -3.91 -21.31 5.21
C ASN A 312 -4.05 -19.98 5.96
N ILE A 313 -3.05 -19.09 5.89
CA ILE A 313 -3.11 -17.79 6.55
C ILE A 313 -4.19 -16.93 5.91
N ARG A 314 -4.24 -16.86 4.58
CA ARG A 314 -5.23 -16.06 3.86
C ARG A 314 -6.67 -16.55 4.09
N MET A 315 -6.90 -17.85 4.07
CA MET A 315 -8.21 -18.41 4.39
C MET A 315 -8.65 -18.06 5.81
N ARG A 316 -7.74 -18.21 6.80
CA ARG A 316 -8.02 -17.84 8.20
C ARG A 316 -8.33 -16.36 8.34
N LEU A 317 -7.57 -15.49 7.66
CA LEU A 317 -7.77 -14.04 7.69
C LEU A 317 -9.11 -13.66 7.07
N ARG A 318 -9.41 -14.15 5.86
CA ARG A 318 -10.70 -13.97 5.19
C ARG A 318 -11.87 -14.35 6.10
N ASP A 319 -11.82 -15.56 6.67
CA ASP A 319 -12.90 -16.07 7.49
C ASP A 319 -13.07 -15.28 8.81
N ALA A 320 -11.96 -14.78 9.38
CA ALA A 320 -11.99 -13.92 10.54
C ALA A 320 -12.57 -12.53 10.22
N ALA A 321 -12.13 -11.93 9.10
CA ALA A 321 -12.61 -10.62 8.64
C ALA A 321 -14.11 -10.65 8.32
N ARG A 322 -14.57 -11.66 7.59
CA ARG A 322 -16.00 -11.86 7.26
C ARG A 322 -16.88 -11.97 8.51
N ARG A 323 -16.41 -12.63 9.58
CA ARG A 323 -17.16 -12.68 10.86
C ARG A 323 -17.36 -11.31 11.51
N LEU A 324 -16.48 -10.35 11.20
CA LEU A 324 -16.58 -8.98 11.70
C LEU A 324 -17.23 -8.01 10.71
N GLY A 325 -17.63 -8.50 9.52
CA GLY A 325 -18.17 -7.67 8.44
C GLY A 325 -17.13 -6.75 7.81
N VAL A 326 -15.88 -7.22 7.71
CA VAL A 326 -14.73 -6.47 7.22
C VAL A 326 -14.11 -7.24 6.06
N ASP A 327 -13.66 -6.53 5.03
CA ASP A 327 -12.89 -7.08 3.92
C ASP A 327 -11.38 -7.06 4.25
N TYR A 328 -10.60 -7.83 3.48
CA TYR A 328 -9.15 -7.81 3.55
C TYR A 328 -8.55 -7.23 2.27
N TRP A 329 -7.61 -6.29 2.42
CA TRP A 329 -6.78 -5.79 1.32
C TRP A 329 -5.30 -6.11 1.56
N GLN A 330 -4.66 -6.69 0.57
CA GLN A 330 -3.22 -6.77 0.49
C GLN A 330 -2.70 -5.46 -0.13
N THR A 331 -1.94 -4.69 0.61
CA THR A 331 -1.56 -3.31 0.24
C THR A 331 -0.09 -3.14 -0.09
N GLU A 332 0.75 -4.12 0.23
CA GLU A 332 2.16 -4.05 -0.11
C GLU A 332 2.80 -5.44 -0.19
N LEU A 333 3.56 -5.68 -1.26
CA LEU A 333 4.51 -6.78 -1.37
C LEU A 333 5.63 -6.38 -2.31
N CYS A 334 6.89 -6.56 -1.89
CA CYS A 334 8.03 -6.72 -2.78
C CYS A 334 8.75 -8.04 -2.49
N ILE A 335 9.55 -8.50 -3.43
CA ILE A 335 10.28 -9.75 -3.24
C ILE A 335 11.57 -9.45 -2.48
N MET A 336 11.70 -10.01 -1.28
CA MET A 336 12.87 -9.83 -0.40
C MET A 336 13.70 -11.09 -0.21
N SER A 337 13.19 -12.25 -0.61
CA SER A 337 13.85 -13.55 -0.41
C SER A 337 13.48 -14.54 -1.49
N ASN A 338 14.26 -15.61 -1.62
CA ASN A 338 13.93 -16.72 -2.49
C ASN A 338 12.66 -17.44 -2.02
N ASP A 339 11.86 -17.88 -2.99
CA ASP A 339 10.78 -18.83 -2.74
C ASP A 339 11.36 -20.24 -2.54
N VAL A 340 10.98 -20.88 -1.45
CA VAL A 340 11.54 -22.21 -1.06
C VAL A 340 11.10 -23.35 -2.00
N GLU A 341 10.00 -23.17 -2.73
CA GLU A 341 9.46 -24.20 -3.64
C GLU A 341 9.81 -23.95 -5.11
N ILE A 342 9.81 -22.68 -5.54
CA ILE A 342 10.11 -22.29 -6.94
C ILE A 342 11.60 -21.97 -7.11
N GLY A 343 12.26 -21.47 -6.07
CA GLY A 343 13.67 -21.09 -6.10
C GLY A 343 13.95 -19.75 -6.81
N GLY A 344 12.93 -18.94 -7.08
CA GLY A 344 13.06 -17.57 -7.60
C GLY A 344 12.99 -16.53 -6.51
N GLY A 345 13.43 -15.30 -6.77
CA GLY A 345 13.08 -14.12 -5.99
C GLY A 345 14.20 -13.40 -5.26
N GLY A 346 15.36 -13.95 -4.98
CA GLY A 346 16.42 -13.22 -4.26
C GLY A 346 17.12 -12.17 -5.12
N GLY A 347 17.37 -10.97 -4.57
CA GLY A 347 18.08 -9.89 -5.28
C GLY A 347 17.35 -9.38 -6.53
N TYR A 348 18.11 -8.94 -7.53
CA TYR A 348 17.56 -8.51 -8.85
C TYR A 348 17.45 -9.72 -9.79
N ASP A 349 16.46 -10.57 -9.55
CA ASP A 349 16.18 -11.72 -10.41
C ASP A 349 15.04 -11.42 -11.38
N PHE A 350 15.37 -11.29 -12.67
CA PHE A 350 14.43 -11.04 -13.77
C PHE A 350 14.01 -12.34 -14.50
N SER A 351 14.22 -13.50 -13.89
CA SER A 351 13.86 -14.78 -14.47
C SER A 351 12.33 -15.03 -14.43
N MET A 352 11.88 -15.97 -15.27
CA MET A 352 10.50 -16.45 -15.25
C MET A 352 10.12 -17.07 -13.89
N LYS A 353 11.06 -17.63 -13.14
CA LYS A 353 10.81 -18.16 -11.79
C LYS A 353 10.31 -17.07 -10.85
N THR A 354 10.95 -15.91 -10.86
CA THR A 354 10.51 -14.75 -10.06
C THR A 354 9.16 -14.23 -10.50
N ALA A 355 8.89 -14.16 -11.81
CA ALA A 355 7.58 -13.81 -12.32
C ALA A 355 6.48 -14.80 -11.85
N LEU A 356 6.76 -16.10 -11.88
CA LEU A 356 5.86 -17.13 -11.35
C LEU A 356 5.67 -17.02 -9.84
N TYR A 357 6.71 -16.65 -9.10
CA TYR A 357 6.61 -16.41 -7.67
C TYR A 357 5.62 -15.27 -7.38
N VAL A 358 5.77 -14.11 -8.03
CA VAL A 358 4.84 -12.98 -7.89
C VAL A 358 3.42 -13.38 -8.25
N ALA A 359 3.24 -14.03 -9.40
CA ALA A 359 1.93 -14.50 -9.85
C ALA A 359 1.28 -15.47 -8.86
N ARG A 360 2.06 -16.35 -8.22
CA ARG A 360 1.58 -17.28 -7.20
C ARG A 360 1.11 -16.55 -5.93
N VAL A 361 1.83 -15.55 -5.47
CA VAL A 361 1.41 -14.74 -4.31
C VAL A 361 0.11 -14.00 -4.62
N ILE A 362 0.04 -13.30 -5.76
CA ILE A 362 -1.17 -12.61 -6.21
C ILE A 362 -2.36 -13.57 -6.30
N HIS A 363 -2.18 -14.75 -6.88
CA HIS A 363 -3.20 -15.78 -6.94
C HIS A 363 -3.73 -16.16 -5.55
N HIS A 364 -2.84 -16.35 -4.58
CA HIS A 364 -3.25 -16.74 -3.23
C HIS A 364 -3.97 -15.61 -2.49
N ASP A 365 -3.51 -14.37 -2.64
CA ASP A 365 -4.19 -13.20 -2.07
C ASP A 365 -5.61 -13.06 -2.64
N MET A 366 -5.78 -13.21 -3.96
CA MET A 366 -7.09 -13.08 -4.61
C MET A 366 -8.02 -14.27 -4.39
N VAL A 367 -7.52 -15.51 -4.42
CA VAL A 367 -8.38 -16.71 -4.38
C VAL A 367 -8.70 -17.13 -2.94
N TYR A 368 -7.76 -16.99 -2.04
CA TYR A 368 -7.91 -17.47 -0.65
C TYR A 368 -8.08 -16.34 0.36
N GLY A 369 -7.63 -15.13 0.05
CA GLY A 369 -7.72 -13.97 0.93
C GLY A 369 -9.04 -13.20 0.82
N ASN A 370 -9.74 -13.36 -0.27
CA ASN A 370 -10.99 -12.61 -0.50
C ASN A 370 -12.17 -13.50 -0.95
#